data_f1814ea087595c2eb82d31357c5ff42e
#
_entry.id   f1814ea087595c2eb82d31357c5ff42e
#
_cell.length_a   1.000
_cell.length_b   1.000
_cell.length_c   1.000
_cell.angle_alpha   90.00
_cell.angle_beta   90.00
_cell.angle_gamma   90.00
#
_symmetry.space_group_name_H-M   'P 1'
#
loop_
_entity.id
_entity.type
_entity.pdbx_description
1 polymer ?
#
loop_
_entity_poly.entity_id
_entity_poly.type
_entity_poly.pdbx_seq_one_letter_code
_entity_poly.pdbx_strand_id
1 'polypeptide(L)'
;MCIRDRVSGSGVVAIGEAGLDTLAESPMDLQKEVFLAQANLAEETHKPLIIHCVKAWADLIACKKAVKPEMPWIIHGFRGNGELASQLVRLGFYLSFGDRFNPSALRAAWPDFLFLETDDKSIDIRGVYQNVAEALDIPEEKLRIQIAKNVSIFHLNG
;
A
#
# COMPACT_ATOMS: atom_id res chain seq x y z
N MET A 1 5.55 -15.98 -22.96
CA MET A 1 6.12 -15.69 -21.64
C MET A 1 4.97 -15.38 -20.70
N CYS A 2 4.73 -16.24 -19.72
CA CYS A 2 3.61 -16.11 -18.78
C CYS A 2 3.88 -14.94 -17.81
N ILE A 3 2.82 -14.31 -17.26
CA ILE A 3 2.95 -13.27 -16.22
C ILE A 3 3.77 -13.80 -15.03
N ARG A 4 3.55 -15.06 -14.64
CA ARG A 4 4.32 -15.73 -13.57
C ARG A 4 5.83 -15.75 -13.83
N ASP A 5 6.26 -15.99 -15.08
CA ASP A 5 7.69 -16.03 -15.43
C ASP A 5 8.36 -14.66 -15.28
N ARG A 6 7.60 -13.58 -15.55
CA ARG A 6 8.10 -12.19 -15.38
C ARG A 6 8.24 -11.83 -13.91
N VAL A 7 7.29 -12.24 -13.09
CA VAL A 7 7.20 -11.89 -11.68
C VAL A 7 8.26 -12.60 -10.83
N SER A 8 8.70 -13.79 -11.27
CA SER A 8 9.76 -14.55 -10.59
C SER A 8 11.17 -13.96 -10.78
N GLY A 9 11.31 -12.95 -11.64
CA GLY A 9 12.59 -12.25 -11.84
C GLY A 9 13.07 -11.50 -10.61
N SER A 10 14.39 -11.50 -10.37
CA SER A 10 15.04 -10.82 -9.23
C SER A 10 14.84 -9.28 -9.23
N GLY A 11 14.42 -8.69 -10.34
CA GLY A 11 14.14 -7.25 -10.46
C GLY A 11 12.72 -6.84 -10.07
N VAL A 12 11.82 -7.81 -9.78
CA VAL A 12 10.44 -7.50 -9.37
C VAL A 12 10.34 -7.58 -7.85
N VAL A 13 10.08 -6.45 -7.21
CA VAL A 13 10.05 -6.32 -5.74
C VAL A 13 8.63 -6.37 -5.14
N ALA A 14 7.59 -6.19 -5.95
CA ALA A 14 6.18 -6.25 -5.52
C ALA A 14 5.28 -6.61 -6.70
N ILE A 15 4.05 -7.06 -6.39
CA ILE A 15 2.97 -7.27 -7.35
C ILE A 15 2.03 -6.06 -7.28
N GLY A 16 1.55 -5.58 -8.39
CA GLY A 16 0.58 -4.47 -8.45
C GLY A 16 0.61 -3.74 -9.80
N GLU A 17 -0.25 -2.78 -9.98
CA GLU A 17 -1.30 -2.45 -9.01
C GLU A 17 -2.46 -3.42 -9.12
N ALA A 18 -2.89 -3.98 -7.98
CA ALA A 18 -4.13 -4.71 -7.86
C ALA A 18 -5.21 -3.77 -7.28
N GLY A 19 -6.43 -3.74 -7.82
CA GLY A 19 -7.35 -2.71 -7.37
C GLY A 19 -8.81 -3.08 -7.31
N LEU A 20 -9.51 -2.34 -6.43
CA LEU A 20 -10.96 -2.30 -6.33
C LEU A 20 -11.42 -0.85 -6.40
N ASP A 21 -12.18 -0.50 -7.41
CA ASP A 21 -12.65 0.87 -7.65
C ASP A 21 -14.14 0.86 -8.00
N THR A 22 -14.97 1.46 -7.13
CA THR A 22 -16.42 1.58 -7.38
C THR A 22 -16.75 2.57 -8.48
N LEU A 23 -15.80 3.38 -8.94
CA LEU A 23 -15.98 4.36 -10.02
C LEU A 23 -15.55 3.80 -11.38
N ALA A 24 -14.89 2.62 -11.40
CA ALA A 24 -14.52 1.96 -12.64
C ALA A 24 -15.74 1.36 -13.36
N GLU A 25 -15.66 1.25 -14.69
CA GLU A 25 -16.74 0.66 -15.51
C GLU A 25 -16.89 -0.85 -15.31
N SER A 26 -15.80 -1.54 -14.89
CA SER A 26 -15.81 -2.98 -14.67
C SER A 26 -16.67 -3.36 -13.47
N PRO A 27 -17.51 -4.41 -13.56
CA PRO A 27 -18.31 -4.90 -12.44
C PRO A 27 -17.42 -5.31 -11.25
N MET A 28 -17.88 -5.02 -10.03
CA MET A 28 -17.13 -5.29 -8.80
C MET A 28 -16.77 -6.77 -8.65
N ASP A 29 -17.64 -7.69 -9.05
CA ASP A 29 -17.35 -9.13 -8.95
C ASP A 29 -16.17 -9.54 -9.84
N LEU A 30 -16.07 -8.97 -11.05
CA LEU A 30 -14.92 -9.19 -11.93
C LEU A 30 -13.65 -8.56 -11.35
N GLN A 31 -13.75 -7.35 -10.78
CA GLN A 31 -12.62 -6.72 -10.11
C GLN A 31 -12.10 -7.58 -8.94
N LYS A 32 -12.99 -8.15 -8.14
CA LYS A 32 -12.63 -9.05 -7.04
C LYS A 32 -11.95 -10.33 -7.53
N GLU A 33 -12.45 -10.92 -8.61
CA GLU A 33 -11.84 -12.12 -9.20
C GLU A 33 -10.39 -11.83 -9.63
N VAL A 34 -10.18 -10.74 -10.36
CA VAL A 34 -8.84 -10.32 -10.81
C VAL A 34 -7.95 -9.96 -9.62
N PHE A 35 -8.49 -9.22 -8.63
CA PHE A 35 -7.78 -8.86 -7.41
C PHE A 35 -7.29 -10.10 -6.65
N LEU A 36 -8.16 -11.09 -6.44
CA LEU A 36 -7.81 -12.33 -5.75
C LEU A 36 -6.76 -13.14 -6.51
N ALA A 37 -6.81 -13.17 -7.85
CA ALA A 37 -5.78 -13.80 -8.66
C ALA A 37 -4.41 -13.13 -8.46
N GLN A 38 -4.36 -11.80 -8.40
CA GLN A 38 -3.12 -11.04 -8.14
C GLN A 38 -2.63 -11.21 -6.69
N ALA A 39 -3.55 -11.24 -5.72
CA ALA A 39 -3.21 -11.51 -4.32
C ALA A 39 -2.59 -12.91 -4.14
N ASN A 40 -3.18 -13.93 -4.76
CA ASN A 40 -2.61 -15.29 -4.75
C ASN A 40 -1.23 -15.35 -5.42
N LEU A 41 -1.04 -14.61 -6.52
CA LEU A 41 0.27 -14.51 -7.17
C LEU A 41 1.33 -13.85 -6.26
N ALA A 42 0.93 -12.85 -5.47
CA ALA A 42 1.80 -12.21 -4.49
C ALA A 42 2.26 -13.21 -3.42
N GLU A 43 1.33 -14.02 -2.89
CA GLU A 43 1.65 -15.10 -1.94
C GLU A 43 2.57 -16.17 -2.56
N GLU A 44 2.22 -16.69 -3.75
CA GLU A 44 3.01 -17.72 -4.46
C GLU A 44 4.44 -17.25 -4.76
N THR A 45 4.63 -15.96 -5.00
CA THR A 45 5.94 -15.38 -5.35
C THR A 45 6.66 -14.73 -4.17
N HIS A 46 6.06 -14.79 -2.98
CA HIS A 46 6.55 -14.17 -1.75
C HIS A 46 6.88 -12.68 -1.92
N LYS A 47 5.96 -11.94 -2.53
CA LYS A 47 6.12 -10.50 -2.81
C LYS A 47 4.99 -9.69 -2.18
N PRO A 48 5.26 -8.47 -1.69
CA PRO A 48 4.22 -7.54 -1.27
C PRO A 48 3.23 -7.23 -2.39
N LEU A 49 1.98 -6.94 -2.02
CA LEU A 49 0.92 -6.51 -2.93
C LEU A 49 0.68 -5.01 -2.81
N ILE A 50 0.83 -4.28 -3.91
CA ILE A 50 0.47 -2.86 -4.01
C ILE A 50 -0.97 -2.74 -4.45
N ILE A 51 -1.77 -1.98 -3.70
CA ILE A 51 -3.22 -1.95 -3.84
C ILE A 51 -3.72 -0.54 -4.13
N HIS A 52 -4.52 -0.45 -5.19
CA HIS A 52 -5.37 0.71 -5.48
C HIS A 52 -6.78 0.46 -4.92
N CYS A 53 -7.32 1.37 -4.12
CA CYS A 53 -8.67 1.23 -3.57
C CYS A 53 -9.44 2.55 -3.57
N VAL A 54 -10.53 2.59 -4.33
CA VAL A 54 -11.43 3.74 -4.41
C VAL A 54 -12.82 3.34 -3.94
N LYS A 55 -13.23 3.83 -2.76
CA LYS A 55 -14.57 3.63 -2.17
C LYS A 55 -15.03 2.16 -2.05
N ALA A 56 -14.09 1.20 -2.09
CA ALA A 56 -14.35 -0.25 -2.01
C ALA A 56 -13.76 -0.89 -0.74
N TRP A 57 -13.71 -0.14 0.36
CA TRP A 57 -13.02 -0.55 1.59
C TRP A 57 -13.57 -1.83 2.21
N ALA A 58 -14.91 -1.98 2.22
CA ALA A 58 -15.56 -3.18 2.76
C ALA A 58 -15.19 -4.43 1.95
N ASP A 59 -15.17 -4.32 0.62
CA ASP A 59 -14.78 -5.40 -0.28
C ASP A 59 -13.30 -5.75 -0.13
N LEU A 60 -12.42 -4.74 -0.03
CA LEU A 60 -10.99 -4.95 0.19
C LEU A 60 -10.72 -5.67 1.52
N ILE A 61 -11.39 -5.27 2.60
CA ILE A 61 -11.29 -5.91 3.91
C ILE A 61 -11.80 -7.36 3.85
N ALA A 62 -12.90 -7.61 3.13
CA ALA A 62 -13.44 -8.94 2.94
C ALA A 62 -12.45 -9.84 2.18
N CYS A 63 -11.82 -9.33 1.11
CA CYS A 63 -10.78 -10.03 0.38
C CYS A 63 -9.59 -10.40 1.29
N LYS A 64 -9.11 -9.46 2.11
CA LYS A 64 -8.00 -9.73 3.05
C LYS A 64 -8.35 -10.82 4.07
N LYS A 65 -9.57 -10.79 4.59
CA LYS A 65 -10.05 -11.81 5.54
C LYS A 65 -10.18 -13.20 4.89
N ALA A 66 -10.53 -13.25 3.61
CA ALA A 66 -10.65 -14.50 2.86
C ALA A 66 -9.27 -15.09 2.51
N VAL A 67 -8.35 -14.27 2.01
CA VAL A 67 -6.99 -14.69 1.62
C VAL A 67 -6.12 -14.99 2.83
N LYS A 68 -6.24 -14.22 3.91
CA LYS A 68 -5.37 -14.27 5.11
C LYS A 68 -3.88 -14.21 4.72
N PRO A 69 -3.46 -13.15 4.01
CA PRO A 69 -2.15 -13.10 3.39
C PRO A 69 -1.03 -13.11 4.43
N GLU A 70 0.07 -13.82 4.11
CA GLU A 70 1.34 -13.73 4.81
C GLU A 70 2.18 -12.56 4.30
N MET A 71 2.03 -12.23 3.00
CA MET A 71 2.73 -11.11 2.39
C MET A 71 2.08 -9.76 2.71
N PRO A 72 2.89 -8.68 2.83
CA PRO A 72 2.38 -7.35 3.11
C PRO A 72 1.44 -6.82 2.03
N TRP A 73 0.33 -6.23 2.44
CA TRP A 73 -0.60 -5.52 1.58
C TRP A 73 -0.48 -4.01 1.82
N ILE A 74 -0.10 -3.26 0.79
CA ILE A 74 0.18 -1.83 0.85
C ILE A 74 -0.84 -1.08 0.01
N ILE A 75 -1.65 -0.24 0.64
CA ILE A 75 -2.60 0.63 -0.06
C ILE A 75 -1.86 1.90 -0.46
N HIS A 76 -1.69 2.12 -1.77
CA HIS A 76 -1.05 3.32 -2.27
C HIS A 76 -2.04 4.49 -2.41
N GLY A 77 -1.53 5.71 -2.47
CA GLY A 77 -2.32 6.91 -2.67
C GLY A 77 -3.38 7.17 -1.59
N PHE A 78 -3.12 6.73 -0.34
CA PHE A 78 -4.14 6.79 0.70
C PHE A 78 -4.54 8.22 1.08
N ARG A 79 -5.83 8.52 1.01
CA ARG A 79 -6.42 9.84 1.32
C ARG A 79 -7.58 9.78 2.32
N GLY A 80 -7.79 8.63 2.94
CA GLY A 80 -8.84 8.41 3.95
C GLY A 80 -8.58 9.19 5.23
N ASN A 81 -9.59 9.23 6.10
CA ASN A 81 -9.49 9.85 7.42
C ASN A 81 -8.75 8.94 8.42
N GLY A 82 -8.50 9.46 9.62
CA GLY A 82 -7.77 8.73 10.66
C GLY A 82 -8.52 7.51 11.21
N GLU A 83 -9.85 7.52 11.22
CA GLU A 83 -10.66 6.39 11.66
C GLU A 83 -10.51 5.19 10.72
N LEU A 84 -10.66 5.43 9.41
CA LEU A 84 -10.43 4.41 8.38
C LEU A 84 -8.98 3.91 8.41
N ALA A 85 -8.00 4.83 8.50
CA ALA A 85 -6.59 4.46 8.60
C ALA A 85 -6.34 3.55 9.82
N SER A 86 -6.87 3.90 10.99
CA SER A 86 -6.75 3.09 12.21
C SER A 86 -7.38 1.71 12.06
N GLN A 87 -8.52 1.61 11.38
CA GLN A 87 -9.17 0.33 11.09
C GLN A 87 -8.29 -0.53 10.18
N LEU A 88 -7.78 0.03 9.10
CA LEU A 88 -6.94 -0.69 8.12
C LEU A 88 -5.62 -1.15 8.74
N VAL A 89 -4.95 -0.29 9.52
CA VAL A 89 -3.71 -0.64 10.23
C VAL A 89 -3.93 -1.79 11.22
N ARG A 90 -5.02 -1.75 12.00
CA ARG A 90 -5.37 -2.89 12.89
C ARG A 90 -5.61 -4.20 12.15
N LEU A 91 -6.00 -4.14 10.89
CA LEU A 91 -6.17 -5.31 10.01
C LEU A 91 -4.86 -5.68 9.29
N GLY A 92 -3.75 -5.02 9.60
CA GLY A 92 -2.43 -5.32 9.04
C GLY A 92 -2.22 -4.79 7.62
N PHE A 93 -2.93 -3.73 7.21
CA PHE A 93 -2.59 -3.01 5.98
C PHE A 93 -1.52 -1.96 6.26
N TYR A 94 -0.59 -1.81 5.32
CA TYR A 94 0.30 -0.68 5.23
C TYR A 94 -0.35 0.41 4.37
N LEU A 95 -0.06 1.68 4.68
CA LEU A 95 -0.61 2.84 3.99
C LEU A 95 0.51 3.70 3.40
N SER A 96 0.42 4.00 2.12
CA SER A 96 1.35 4.87 1.42
C SER A 96 0.70 6.21 1.10
N PHE A 97 1.41 7.31 1.41
CA PHE A 97 0.90 8.67 1.34
C PHE A 97 1.72 9.52 0.37
N GLY A 98 1.03 10.24 -0.50
CA GLY A 98 1.61 11.24 -1.38
C GLY A 98 1.55 12.66 -0.79
N ASP A 99 1.46 13.66 -1.68
CA ASP A 99 1.39 15.09 -1.34
C ASP A 99 0.08 15.51 -0.64
N ARG A 100 -0.99 14.72 -0.81
CA ARG A 100 -2.31 14.98 -0.25
C ARG A 100 -2.66 13.91 0.75
N PHE A 101 -2.61 14.25 2.01
CA PHE A 101 -2.89 13.34 3.11
C PHE A 101 -3.76 13.98 4.19
N ASN A 102 -4.35 13.13 5.02
CA ASN A 102 -5.01 13.54 6.25
C ASN A 102 -4.02 13.34 7.42
N PRO A 103 -3.70 14.39 8.21
CA PRO A 103 -2.75 14.27 9.32
C PRO A 103 -3.12 13.23 10.37
N SER A 104 -4.42 13.00 10.62
CA SER A 104 -4.86 11.96 11.56
C SER A 104 -4.62 10.55 11.01
N ALA A 105 -4.67 10.37 9.68
CA ALA A 105 -4.35 9.10 9.03
C ALA A 105 -2.84 8.81 9.07
N LEU A 106 -1.99 9.83 8.88
CA LEU A 106 -0.55 9.70 9.08
C LEU A 106 -0.22 9.20 10.49
N ARG A 107 -0.80 9.84 11.51
CA ARG A 107 -0.60 9.44 12.91
C ARG A 107 -1.06 8.01 13.19
N ALA A 108 -2.13 7.56 12.53
CA ALA A 108 -2.61 6.18 12.66
C ALA A 108 -1.67 5.15 12.03
N ALA A 109 -0.98 5.50 10.94
CA ALA A 109 -0.04 4.61 10.25
C ALA A 109 1.38 4.67 10.85
N TRP A 110 1.75 5.77 11.49
CA TRP A 110 3.06 5.94 12.13
C TRP A 110 3.21 5.02 13.35
N PRO A 111 4.38 4.42 13.58
CA PRO A 111 5.60 4.48 12.75
C PRO A 111 5.73 3.35 11.72
N ASP A 112 5.14 2.16 11.96
CA ASP A 112 5.54 0.90 11.31
C ASP A 112 4.70 0.57 10.05
N PHE A 113 3.58 1.25 9.84
CA PHE A 113 2.65 0.99 8.72
C PHE A 113 2.62 2.10 7.68
N LEU A 114 3.62 3.01 7.69
CA LEU A 114 3.70 4.20 6.86
C LEU A 114 4.70 4.01 5.72
N PHE A 115 4.25 4.35 4.49
CA PHE A 115 5.08 4.58 3.32
C PHE A 115 4.81 5.95 2.72
N LEU A 116 5.75 6.44 1.90
CA LEU A 116 5.64 7.70 1.17
C LEU A 116 5.87 7.47 -0.32
N GLU A 117 5.17 8.23 -1.16
CA GLU A 117 5.18 8.08 -2.60
C GLU A 117 5.01 9.41 -3.34
N THR A 118 5.28 9.41 -4.63
CA THR A 118 4.95 10.50 -5.56
C THR A 118 3.89 10.09 -6.57
N ASP A 119 3.67 8.78 -6.74
CA ASP A 119 2.81 8.19 -7.76
C ASP A 119 3.21 8.70 -9.18
N ASP A 120 2.24 9.00 -10.05
CA ASP A 120 2.46 9.56 -11.38
C ASP A 120 2.73 11.07 -11.42
N LYS A 121 2.83 11.71 -10.25
CA LYS A 121 2.99 13.15 -10.14
C LYS A 121 4.44 13.60 -10.29
N SER A 122 4.64 14.70 -11.04
CA SER A 122 5.90 15.42 -11.10
C SER A 122 6.14 16.27 -9.85
N ILE A 123 6.18 15.63 -8.68
CA ILE A 123 6.49 16.28 -7.40
C ILE A 123 7.80 15.74 -6.84
N ASP A 124 8.51 16.57 -6.06
CA ASP A 124 9.72 16.13 -5.39
C ASP A 124 9.36 15.33 -4.13
N ILE A 125 9.83 14.09 -4.05
CA ILE A 125 9.65 13.24 -2.87
C ILE A 125 10.18 13.91 -1.59
N ARG A 126 11.19 14.76 -1.68
CA ARG A 126 11.72 15.53 -0.53
C ARG A 126 10.65 16.44 0.08
N GLY A 127 9.83 17.07 -0.76
CA GLY A 127 8.69 17.88 -0.30
C GLY A 127 7.65 17.04 0.45
N VAL A 128 7.40 15.81 0.00
CA VAL A 128 6.50 14.87 0.72
C VAL A 128 7.07 14.56 2.11
N TYR A 129 8.37 14.24 2.21
CA TYR A 129 9.02 13.97 3.49
C TYR A 129 8.93 15.16 4.45
N GLN A 130 9.22 16.39 3.97
CA GLN A 130 9.14 17.60 4.79
C GLN A 130 7.72 17.82 5.33
N ASN A 131 6.70 17.78 4.46
CA ASN A 131 5.30 17.98 4.83
C ASN A 131 4.80 16.93 5.82
N VAL A 132 5.20 15.68 5.64
CA VAL A 132 4.81 14.57 6.53
C VAL A 132 5.52 14.68 7.88
N ALA A 133 6.81 15.00 7.91
CA ALA A 133 7.56 15.21 9.15
C ALA A 133 6.94 16.35 9.98
N GLU A 134 6.59 17.46 9.34
CA GLU A 134 5.89 18.60 9.97
C GLU A 134 4.52 18.16 10.51
N ALA A 135 3.72 17.43 9.74
CA ALA A 135 2.39 16.97 10.16
C ALA A 135 2.43 15.95 11.32
N LEU A 136 3.52 15.21 11.45
CA LEU A 136 3.77 14.28 12.55
C LEU A 136 4.45 14.92 13.75
N ASP A 137 4.91 16.18 13.63
CA ASP A 137 5.71 16.89 14.64
C ASP A 137 6.98 16.09 15.05
N ILE A 138 7.72 15.64 14.05
CA ILE A 138 8.98 14.89 14.23
C ILE A 138 10.09 15.44 13.34
N PRO A 139 11.37 15.27 13.72
CA PRO A 139 12.48 15.57 12.82
C PRO A 139 12.41 14.76 11.53
N GLU A 140 12.70 15.37 10.37
CA GLU A 140 12.71 14.68 9.07
C GLU A 140 13.66 13.48 9.08
N GLU A 141 14.80 13.57 9.75
CA GLU A 141 15.76 12.47 9.86
C GLU A 141 15.15 11.23 10.55
N LYS A 142 14.33 11.45 11.60
CA LYS A 142 13.61 10.35 12.27
C LYS A 142 12.62 9.68 11.32
N LEU A 143 11.92 10.48 10.51
CA LEU A 143 11.01 9.95 9.48
C LEU A 143 11.78 9.13 8.45
N ARG A 144 12.90 9.65 7.93
CA ARG A 144 13.74 8.97 6.93
C ARG A 144 14.24 7.61 7.42
N ILE A 145 14.74 7.55 8.65
CA ILE A 145 15.21 6.31 9.27
C ILE A 145 14.07 5.30 9.36
N GLN A 146 12.89 5.73 9.80
CA GLN A 146 11.75 4.83 9.93
C GLN A 146 11.23 4.34 8.58
N ILE A 147 11.12 5.22 7.57
CA ILE A 147 10.70 4.80 6.23
C ILE A 147 11.71 3.82 5.62
N ALA A 148 13.02 4.05 5.79
CA ALA A 148 14.03 3.11 5.34
C ALA A 148 13.87 1.72 6.00
N LYS A 149 13.54 1.68 7.29
CA LYS A 149 13.19 0.45 7.99
C LYS A 149 11.92 -0.21 7.43
N ASN A 150 10.87 0.58 7.18
CA ASN A 150 9.62 0.06 6.62
C ASN A 150 9.82 -0.52 5.21
N VAL A 151 10.64 0.14 4.37
CA VAL A 151 10.97 -0.33 3.01
C VAL A 151 11.66 -1.70 3.00
N SER A 152 12.26 -2.13 4.10
CA SER A 152 12.92 -3.44 4.19
C SER A 152 11.98 -4.63 3.91
N ILE A 153 10.66 -4.46 4.02
CA ILE A 153 9.68 -5.50 3.67
C ILE A 153 9.72 -5.90 2.19
N PHE A 154 10.22 -5.02 1.30
CA PHE A 154 10.36 -5.31 -0.13
C PHE A 154 11.60 -6.15 -0.46
N HIS A 155 12.51 -6.35 0.49
CA HIS A 155 13.79 -7.04 0.31
C HIS A 155 13.86 -8.39 1.03
N LEU A 156 12.73 -8.90 1.53
CA LEU A 156 12.70 -10.15 2.31
C LEU A 156 13.05 -11.40 1.53
N ASN A 157 13.32 -11.29 0.21
CA ASN A 157 13.71 -12.43 -0.64
C ASN A 157 14.95 -12.09 -1.48
N GLY A 158 16.02 -11.68 -0.83
CA GLY A 158 17.35 -11.59 -1.41
C GLY A 158 18.13 -12.88 -1.17
#